data_09a34fd1f70a5c31030063abb451586b
#
_entry.id   09a34fd1f70a5c31030063abb451586b
#
_cell.length_a   1.000
_cell.length_b   1.000
_cell.length_c   1.000
_cell.angle_alpha   90.00
_cell.angle_beta   90.00
_cell.angle_gamma   90.00
#
_symmetry.space_group_name_H-M   'P 1'
#
loop_
_entity.id
_entity.type
_entity.pdbx_description
1 polymer ?
#
loop_
_entity_poly.entity_id
_entity_poly.type
_entity_poly.pdbx_seq_one_letter_code
_entity_poly.pdbx_strand_id
1 'polypeptide(L)'
;DLLVTGEIVFNTGMTGYQESITDQSYNGQILTFTYPLVGNYGVNRDDYESILPTCKGVVVYEYARRASNWRQQLSLDEFLKIKKIPGISGIDTRALTKIIRQHGTMRAIIANANGSIERLQDQLQSIVLPTDNIKQVSTKQSYPAPGTGRNVVLVDFGLKHSIPVSYTHLTLPT
;
A
#
# COMPACT_ATOMS: atom_id res chain seq x y z
N ASP A 1 14.59 -15.93 -6.20
CA ASP A 1 14.82 -14.67 -6.90
C ASP A 1 13.62 -13.75 -6.68
N LEU A 2 13.87 -12.53 -6.20
CA LEU A 2 12.81 -11.53 -6.02
C LEU A 2 12.54 -10.86 -7.36
N LEU A 3 11.31 -10.98 -7.85
CA LEU A 3 10.83 -10.26 -9.01
C LEU A 3 9.36 -9.92 -8.78
N VAL A 4 9.02 -8.64 -8.72
CA VAL A 4 7.67 -8.16 -8.54
C VAL A 4 7.37 -7.09 -9.56
N THR A 5 6.20 -7.18 -10.16
CA THR A 5 5.73 -6.28 -11.20
C THR A 5 4.44 -5.60 -10.78
N GLY A 6 4.24 -4.37 -11.23
CA GLY A 6 3.02 -3.62 -10.95
C GLY A 6 3.01 -2.25 -11.62
N GLU A 7 1.91 -1.55 -11.46
CA GLU A 7 1.84 -0.13 -11.76
C GLU A 7 2.54 0.66 -10.66
N ILE A 8 3.46 1.57 -11.02
CA ILE A 8 4.09 2.43 -10.03
C ILE A 8 3.26 3.69 -9.81
N VAL A 9 3.01 3.97 -8.53
CA VAL A 9 2.25 5.14 -8.08
C VAL A 9 2.99 5.84 -6.95
N PHE A 10 2.58 7.05 -6.58
CA PHE A 10 3.20 7.78 -5.48
C PHE A 10 2.17 8.30 -4.48
N ASN A 11 2.62 8.42 -3.23
CA ASN A 11 1.91 9.04 -2.13
C ASN A 11 2.71 10.23 -1.60
N THR A 12 2.06 11.37 -1.42
CA THR A 12 2.69 12.61 -0.93
C THR A 12 2.45 12.89 0.54
N GLY A 13 1.78 11.99 1.25
CA GLY A 13 1.54 12.12 2.68
C GLY A 13 2.84 12.13 3.48
N MET A 14 2.94 13.01 4.47
CA MET A 14 4.09 13.08 5.38
C MET A 14 3.99 12.02 6.48
N THR A 15 2.80 11.50 6.74
CA THR A 15 2.48 10.48 7.75
C THR A 15 1.51 9.48 7.14
N GLY A 16 1.15 8.42 7.89
CA GLY A 16 0.15 7.46 7.42
C GLY A 16 0.71 6.45 6.41
N TYR A 17 2.00 6.12 6.51
CA TYR A 17 2.57 5.12 5.61
C TYR A 17 2.01 3.72 5.85
N GLN A 18 1.68 3.37 7.10
CA GLN A 18 1.07 2.07 7.41
C GLN A 18 -0.31 1.97 6.81
N GLU A 19 -1.14 2.99 6.99
CA GLU A 19 -2.47 3.10 6.40
C GLU A 19 -2.37 2.99 4.88
N SER A 20 -1.45 3.71 4.26
CA SER A 20 -1.25 3.68 2.81
C SER A 20 -0.82 2.29 2.31
N ILE A 21 0.11 1.61 2.98
CA ILE A 21 0.57 0.27 2.58
C ILE A 21 -0.56 -0.77 2.74
N THR A 22 -1.43 -0.59 3.72
CA THR A 22 -2.53 -1.50 4.01
C THR A 22 -3.83 -1.12 3.30
N ASP A 23 -3.87 0.01 2.59
CA ASP A 23 -5.01 0.45 1.81
C ASP A 23 -5.18 -0.41 0.55
N GLN A 24 -6.32 -1.03 0.42
CA GLN A 24 -6.66 -1.87 -0.74
C GLN A 24 -6.80 -1.09 -2.04
N SER A 25 -6.86 0.25 -1.99
CA SER A 25 -6.81 1.10 -3.19
C SER A 25 -5.49 0.95 -3.97
N TYR A 26 -4.42 0.51 -3.30
CA TYR A 26 -3.12 0.25 -3.92
C TYR A 26 -2.94 -1.22 -4.37
N ASN A 27 -4.04 -1.95 -4.57
CA ASN A 27 -3.98 -3.33 -5.05
C ASN A 27 -3.22 -3.44 -6.39
N GLY A 28 -2.24 -4.34 -6.43
CA GLY A 28 -1.43 -4.56 -7.63
C GLY A 28 -0.39 -3.49 -7.94
N GLN A 29 -0.27 -2.45 -7.11
CA GLN A 29 0.59 -1.29 -7.35
C GLN A 29 1.89 -1.34 -6.54
N ILE A 30 2.93 -0.69 -7.07
CA ILE A 30 4.19 -0.42 -6.37
C ILE A 30 4.11 1.02 -5.85
N LEU A 31 4.11 1.16 -4.53
CA LEU A 31 3.85 2.43 -3.86
C LEU A 31 5.15 3.18 -3.55
N THR A 32 5.30 4.36 -4.09
CA THR A 32 6.44 5.26 -3.84
C THR A 32 6.06 6.33 -2.82
N PHE A 33 6.80 6.43 -1.73
CA PHE A 33 6.64 7.51 -0.76
C PHE A 33 7.55 8.67 -1.09
N THR A 34 6.98 9.87 -1.25
CA THR A 34 7.75 11.09 -1.54
C THR A 34 8.39 11.69 -0.29
N TYR A 35 7.84 11.40 0.89
CA TYR A 35 8.43 11.85 2.15
C TYR A 35 9.78 11.15 2.37
N PRO A 36 10.84 11.89 2.74
CA PRO A 36 12.21 11.35 2.71
C PRO A 36 12.45 10.24 3.71
N LEU A 37 11.82 10.24 4.89
CA LEU A 37 12.01 9.22 5.91
C LEU A 37 10.70 8.52 6.23
N VAL A 38 10.65 7.20 6.03
CA VAL A 38 9.48 6.35 6.28
C VAL A 38 9.82 5.30 7.35
N GLY A 39 8.84 4.88 8.15
CA GLY A 39 9.04 3.85 9.19
C GLY A 39 9.43 4.40 10.57
N ASN A 40 9.49 5.71 10.75
CA ASN A 40 9.97 6.36 11.97
C ASN A 40 9.09 6.11 13.21
N TYR A 41 7.82 5.81 13.08
CA TYR A 41 6.93 5.45 14.20
C TYR A 41 6.57 3.94 14.24
N GLY A 42 7.17 3.13 13.36
CA GLY A 42 6.92 1.69 13.30
C GLY A 42 5.56 1.33 12.73
N VAL A 43 5.09 0.15 13.10
CA VAL A 43 3.80 -0.41 12.72
C VAL A 43 3.08 -0.85 13.99
N ASN A 44 1.80 -0.60 14.09
CA ASN A 44 0.94 -0.95 15.23
C ASN A 44 -0.38 -1.60 14.75
N ARG A 45 -1.20 -2.06 15.70
CA ARG A 45 -2.43 -2.79 15.39
C ARG A 45 -3.59 -1.92 14.94
N ASP A 46 -3.58 -0.63 15.29
CA ASP A 46 -4.74 0.24 15.15
C ASP A 46 -4.78 0.96 13.79
N ASP A 47 -3.61 1.15 13.17
CA ASP A 47 -3.45 1.95 11.96
C ASP A 47 -3.50 1.09 10.67
N TYR A 48 -4.22 -0.04 10.71
CA TYR A 48 -4.48 -0.88 9.52
C TYR A 48 -5.77 -0.46 8.83
N GLU A 49 -5.68 -0.16 7.54
CA GLU A 49 -6.89 -0.02 6.68
C GLU A 49 -7.40 -1.37 6.18
N SER A 50 -6.51 -2.37 6.07
CA SER A 50 -6.86 -3.76 5.80
C SER A 50 -5.85 -4.70 6.46
N ILE A 51 -6.32 -5.86 6.92
CA ILE A 51 -5.46 -6.91 7.51
C ILE A 51 -4.51 -7.51 6.47
N LEU A 52 -4.94 -7.57 5.21
CA LEU A 52 -4.18 -8.13 4.09
C LEU A 52 -3.80 -7.00 3.13
N PRO A 53 -2.60 -6.42 3.26
CA PRO A 53 -2.11 -5.47 2.27
C PRO A 53 -1.98 -6.13 0.90
N THR A 54 -2.35 -5.41 -0.14
CA THR A 54 -2.40 -5.90 -1.52
C THR A 54 -1.46 -5.17 -2.47
N CYS A 55 -0.73 -4.16 -1.98
CA CYS A 55 0.32 -3.51 -2.75
C CYS A 55 1.45 -4.50 -3.07
N LYS A 56 2.08 -4.33 -4.23
CA LYS A 56 3.12 -5.24 -4.75
C LYS A 56 4.52 -4.91 -4.26
N GLY A 57 4.76 -3.68 -3.86
CA GLY A 57 6.07 -3.26 -3.38
C GLY A 57 6.06 -1.83 -2.86
N VAL A 58 7.13 -1.47 -2.16
CA VAL A 58 7.30 -0.16 -1.54
C VAL A 58 8.64 0.45 -1.94
N VAL A 59 8.62 1.70 -2.38
CA VAL A 59 9.81 2.47 -2.76
C VAL A 59 9.95 3.68 -1.85
N VAL A 60 11.11 3.82 -1.19
CA VAL A 60 11.40 4.90 -0.26
C VAL A 60 12.77 5.51 -0.54
N TYR A 61 12.96 6.77 -0.15
CA TYR A 61 14.29 7.38 -0.14
C TYR A 61 15.10 6.79 1.02
N GLU A 62 14.58 6.91 2.24
CA GLU A 62 15.21 6.38 3.44
C GLU A 62 14.15 5.71 4.33
N TYR A 63 14.52 4.62 5.01
CA TYR A 63 13.67 4.01 6.04
C TYR A 63 14.33 4.04 7.40
N ALA A 64 13.53 4.27 8.43
CA ALA A 64 14.02 4.27 9.81
C ALA A 64 14.34 2.84 10.25
N ARG A 65 15.62 2.56 10.51
CA ARG A 65 16.08 1.26 11.02
C ARG A 65 15.57 0.97 12.42
N ARG A 66 15.33 2.04 13.19
CA ARG A 66 14.73 1.97 14.53
C ARG A 66 13.57 2.96 14.57
N ALA A 67 12.40 2.44 14.82
CA ALA A 67 11.27 3.28 15.10
C ALA A 67 11.31 3.78 16.55
N SER A 68 10.74 4.96 16.78
CA SER A 68 10.78 5.65 18.09
C SER A 68 9.37 6.10 18.51
N ASN A 69 8.42 5.18 18.56
CA ASN A 69 7.07 5.48 19.01
C ASN A 69 6.61 4.47 20.06
N TRP A 70 5.94 4.94 21.11
CA TRP A 70 5.45 4.10 22.19
C TRP A 70 4.40 3.06 21.76
N ARG A 71 3.68 3.32 20.65
CA ARG A 71 2.70 2.38 20.07
C ARG A 71 3.31 1.35 19.13
N GLN A 72 4.62 1.45 18.85
CA GLN A 72 5.30 0.53 17.95
C GLN A 72 5.23 -0.90 18.45
N GLN A 73 4.84 -1.82 17.60
CA GLN A 73 4.87 -3.26 17.80
C GLN A 73 5.89 -3.95 16.89
N LEU A 74 6.03 -3.45 15.67
CA LEU A 74 6.98 -3.92 14.66
C LEU A 74 7.69 -2.73 14.01
N SER A 75 8.90 -2.97 13.50
CA SER A 75 9.51 -2.06 12.53
C SER A 75 8.84 -2.19 11.16
N LEU A 76 9.01 -1.20 10.30
CA LEU A 76 8.51 -1.28 8.92
C LEU A 76 9.14 -2.47 8.17
N ASP A 77 10.43 -2.74 8.36
CA ASP A 77 11.13 -3.85 7.72
C ASP A 77 10.56 -5.21 8.13
N GLU A 78 10.35 -5.43 9.44
CA GLU A 78 9.72 -6.65 9.94
C GLU A 78 8.32 -6.84 9.38
N PHE A 79 7.52 -5.76 9.35
CA PHE A 79 6.18 -5.80 8.79
C PHE A 79 6.19 -6.19 7.31
N LEU A 80 7.02 -5.55 6.49
CA LEU A 80 7.12 -5.85 5.06
C LEU A 80 7.56 -7.30 4.82
N LYS A 81 8.51 -7.82 5.62
CA LYS A 81 8.95 -9.22 5.57
C LYS A 81 7.83 -10.20 5.90
N ILE A 82 7.08 -9.95 7.00
CA ILE A 82 5.94 -10.78 7.40
C ILE A 82 4.87 -10.80 6.30
N LYS A 83 4.59 -9.64 5.70
CA LYS A 83 3.59 -9.52 4.64
C LYS A 83 4.12 -9.93 3.25
N LYS A 84 5.40 -10.27 3.14
CA LYS A 84 6.09 -10.63 1.88
C LYS A 84 5.99 -9.53 0.81
N ILE A 85 6.06 -8.28 1.25
CA ILE A 85 6.06 -7.11 0.38
C ILE A 85 7.51 -6.66 0.19
N PRO A 86 8.07 -6.67 -1.02
CA PRO A 86 9.41 -6.18 -1.26
C PRO A 86 9.48 -4.67 -1.07
N GLY A 87 10.56 -4.22 -0.44
CA GLY A 87 10.88 -2.80 -0.29
C GLY A 87 12.22 -2.48 -0.91
N ILE A 88 12.33 -1.31 -1.53
CA ILE A 88 13.59 -0.75 -2.00
C ILE A 88 13.80 0.64 -1.40
N SER A 89 15.00 0.89 -0.88
CA SER A 89 15.42 2.19 -0.33
C SER A 89 16.63 2.75 -1.06
N GLY A 90 16.91 4.03 -0.86
CA GLY A 90 18.02 4.72 -1.52
C GLY A 90 17.65 5.27 -2.91
N ILE A 91 16.38 5.31 -3.24
CA ILE A 91 15.87 5.85 -4.52
C ILE A 91 15.55 7.34 -4.35
N ASP A 92 15.92 8.18 -5.30
CA ASP A 92 15.43 9.56 -5.38
C ASP A 92 13.93 9.56 -5.71
N THR A 93 13.12 9.40 -4.68
CA THR A 93 11.65 9.32 -4.81
C THR A 93 11.04 10.64 -5.28
N ARG A 94 11.73 11.76 -5.07
CA ARG A 94 11.28 13.06 -5.57
C ARG A 94 11.44 13.18 -7.09
N ALA A 95 12.59 12.75 -7.64
CA ALA A 95 12.79 12.68 -9.08
C ALA A 95 11.84 11.68 -9.72
N LEU A 96 11.70 10.49 -9.12
CA LEU A 96 10.78 9.43 -9.57
C LEU A 96 9.33 9.92 -9.62
N THR A 97 8.87 10.63 -8.58
CA THR A 97 7.52 11.22 -8.54
C THR A 97 7.27 12.19 -9.68
N LYS A 98 8.27 13.03 -10.02
CA LYS A 98 8.14 13.96 -11.15
C LYS A 98 7.98 13.20 -12.47
N ILE A 99 8.73 12.11 -12.65
CA ILE A 99 8.62 11.24 -13.84
C ILE A 99 7.23 10.61 -13.91
N ILE A 100 6.76 9.99 -12.83
CA ILE A 100 5.42 9.38 -12.78
C ILE A 100 4.35 10.42 -13.08
N ARG A 101 4.44 11.62 -12.50
CA ARG A 101 3.49 12.72 -12.73
C ARG A 101 3.45 13.18 -14.20
N GLN A 102 4.59 13.18 -14.88
CA GLN A 102 4.67 13.59 -16.28
C GLN A 102 4.12 12.53 -17.24
N HIS A 103 4.36 11.24 -16.95
CA HIS A 103 4.01 10.14 -17.84
C HIS A 103 2.63 9.51 -17.51
N GLY A 104 2.11 9.75 -16.30
CA GLY A 104 0.90 9.09 -15.84
C GLY A 104 1.15 7.66 -15.41
N THR A 105 0.28 6.74 -15.81
CA THR A 105 0.38 5.32 -15.47
C THR A 105 1.63 4.69 -16.06
N MET A 106 2.48 4.12 -15.23
CA MET A 106 3.73 3.47 -15.64
C MET A 106 3.83 2.07 -15.05
N ARG A 107 4.33 1.12 -15.85
CA ARG A 107 4.69 -0.21 -15.37
C ARG A 107 6.06 -0.16 -14.68
N ALA A 108 6.24 -0.94 -13.63
CA ALA A 108 7.52 -1.06 -12.95
C ALA A 108 7.81 -2.49 -12.51
N ILE A 109 9.09 -2.77 -12.31
CA ILE A 109 9.61 -4.02 -11.77
C ILE A 109 10.50 -3.70 -10.58
N ILE A 110 10.34 -4.42 -9.48
CA ILE A 110 11.33 -4.53 -8.41
C ILE A 110 11.95 -5.92 -8.53
N ALA A 111 13.26 -5.97 -8.72
CA ALA A 111 13.99 -7.24 -8.86
C ALA A 111 15.34 -7.16 -8.16
N ASN A 112 15.90 -8.33 -7.83
CA ASN A 112 17.30 -8.41 -7.39
C ASN A 112 18.24 -8.06 -8.55
N ALA A 113 19.38 -7.44 -8.23
CA ALA A 113 20.37 -6.96 -9.20
C ALA A 113 21.08 -8.06 -10.04
N ASN A 114 20.73 -9.31 -9.85
CA ASN A 114 21.40 -10.44 -10.52
C ASN A 114 20.89 -10.72 -11.93
N GLY A 115 19.94 -9.95 -12.44
CA GLY A 115 19.39 -10.07 -13.79
C GLY A 115 19.97 -9.07 -14.77
N SER A 116 20.03 -9.44 -16.06
CA SER A 116 20.39 -8.49 -17.11
C SER A 116 19.27 -7.44 -17.25
N ILE A 117 19.68 -6.17 -17.37
CA ILE A 117 18.73 -5.05 -17.51
C ILE A 117 17.86 -5.23 -18.75
N GLU A 118 18.45 -5.71 -19.84
CA GLU A 118 17.74 -5.97 -21.12
C GLU A 118 16.59 -6.96 -20.92
N ARG A 119 16.87 -8.06 -20.19
CA ARG A 119 15.83 -9.06 -19.88
C ARG A 119 14.70 -8.48 -19.03
N LEU A 120 15.03 -7.62 -18.07
CA LEU A 120 14.02 -6.94 -17.25
C LEU A 120 13.20 -5.93 -18.05
N GLN A 121 13.82 -5.26 -19.03
CA GLN A 121 13.12 -4.35 -19.93
C GLN A 121 12.15 -5.09 -20.85
N ASP A 122 12.56 -6.23 -21.41
CA ASP A 122 11.68 -7.08 -22.22
C ASP A 122 10.49 -7.59 -21.40
N GLN A 123 10.75 -8.02 -20.17
CA GLN A 123 9.69 -8.41 -19.24
C GLN A 123 8.75 -7.25 -18.94
N LEU A 124 9.27 -6.04 -18.70
CA LEU A 124 8.48 -4.86 -18.42
C LEU A 124 7.52 -4.53 -19.57
N GLN A 125 7.94 -4.70 -20.81
CA GLN A 125 7.09 -4.49 -21.99
C GLN A 125 5.97 -5.53 -22.11
N SER A 126 6.23 -6.76 -21.70
CA SER A 126 5.28 -7.87 -21.76
C SER A 126 4.25 -7.90 -20.63
N ILE A 127 4.44 -7.09 -19.57
CA ILE A 127 3.52 -7.08 -18.43
C ILE A 127 2.13 -6.64 -18.84
N VAL A 128 1.14 -7.45 -18.49
CA VAL A 128 -0.27 -7.09 -18.55
C VAL A 128 -0.72 -6.78 -17.13
N LEU A 129 -1.13 -5.54 -16.89
CA LEU A 129 -1.67 -5.16 -15.58
C LEU A 129 -3.06 -5.78 -15.41
N PRO A 130 -3.40 -6.28 -14.19
CA PRO A 130 -4.72 -6.85 -13.92
C PRO A 130 -5.83 -5.81 -14.13
N THR A 131 -6.95 -6.23 -14.69
CA THR A 131 -8.14 -5.39 -14.88
C THR A 131 -9.26 -5.72 -13.88
N ASP A 132 -9.08 -6.76 -13.07
CA ASP A 132 -10.06 -7.28 -12.12
C ASP A 132 -9.77 -6.89 -10.67
N ASN A 133 -9.08 -5.76 -10.45
CA ASN A 133 -8.64 -5.29 -9.15
C ASN A 133 -9.76 -5.23 -8.10
N ILE A 134 -10.95 -4.76 -8.48
CA ILE A 134 -12.10 -4.67 -7.58
C ILE A 134 -12.50 -6.06 -7.07
N LYS A 135 -12.54 -7.06 -7.95
CA LYS A 135 -12.89 -8.43 -7.58
C LYS A 135 -11.88 -9.05 -6.60
N GLN A 136 -10.61 -8.65 -6.70
CA GLN A 136 -9.53 -9.15 -5.83
C GLN A 136 -9.64 -8.63 -4.39
N VAL A 137 -10.14 -7.41 -4.21
CA VAL A 137 -10.19 -6.72 -2.91
C VAL A 137 -11.59 -6.70 -2.28
N SER A 138 -12.65 -6.96 -3.05
CA SER A 138 -14.02 -7.02 -2.52
C SER A 138 -14.22 -8.21 -1.61
N THR A 139 -15.05 -8.04 -0.58
CA THR A 139 -15.48 -9.15 0.28
C THR A 139 -16.26 -10.21 -0.50
N LYS A 140 -16.04 -11.49 -0.16
CA LYS A 140 -16.72 -12.61 -0.83
C LYS A 140 -18.06 -12.97 -0.18
N GLN A 141 -18.29 -12.51 1.05
CA GLN A 141 -19.47 -12.83 1.83
C GLN A 141 -19.94 -11.59 2.59
N SER A 142 -21.25 -11.45 2.69
CA SER A 142 -21.82 -10.41 3.55
C SER A 142 -21.61 -10.77 5.02
N TYR A 143 -21.29 -9.78 5.81
CA TYR A 143 -21.15 -9.91 7.26
C TYR A 143 -21.79 -8.72 7.96
N PRO A 144 -22.50 -8.93 9.09
CA PRO A 144 -23.08 -7.84 9.86
C PRO A 144 -22.00 -7.17 10.73
N ALA A 145 -22.02 -5.85 10.81
CA ALA A 145 -21.39 -5.09 11.87
C ALA A 145 -22.49 -4.78 12.91
N PRO A 146 -22.47 -5.40 14.10
CA PRO A 146 -23.55 -5.22 15.09
C PRO A 146 -23.57 -3.79 15.60
N GLY A 147 -24.79 -3.25 15.78
CA GLY A 147 -25.04 -1.92 16.29
C GLY A 147 -26.52 -1.76 16.67
N THR A 148 -26.85 -0.71 17.40
CA THR A 148 -28.21 -0.41 17.89
C THR A 148 -28.91 0.68 17.08
N GLY A 149 -28.25 1.24 16.07
CA GLY A 149 -28.76 2.34 15.25
C GLY A 149 -29.55 1.89 14.02
N ARG A 150 -29.62 2.77 13.02
CA ARG A 150 -30.23 2.47 11.72
C ARG A 150 -29.40 1.45 10.95
N ASN A 151 -30.06 0.56 10.21
CA ASN A 151 -29.36 -0.36 9.31
C ASN A 151 -28.80 0.40 8.10
N VAL A 152 -27.50 0.27 7.87
CA VAL A 152 -26.80 0.82 6.70
C VAL A 152 -26.21 -0.35 5.92
N VAL A 153 -26.44 -0.40 4.62
CA VAL A 153 -25.79 -1.37 3.73
C VAL A 153 -24.58 -0.71 3.09
N LEU A 154 -23.41 -1.30 3.31
CA LEU A 154 -22.16 -0.87 2.72
C LEU A 154 -21.77 -1.86 1.62
N VAL A 155 -21.60 -1.37 0.38
CA VAL A 155 -21.12 -2.18 -0.74
C VAL A 155 -19.59 -2.07 -0.80
N ASP A 156 -18.93 -3.21 -0.66
CA ASP A 156 -17.47 -3.29 -0.56
C ASP A 156 -16.82 -3.48 -1.94
N PHE A 157 -16.04 -2.50 -2.36
CA PHE A 157 -15.16 -2.51 -3.54
C PHE A 157 -13.67 -2.36 -3.17
N GLY A 158 -13.28 -2.83 -2.00
CA GLY A 158 -11.97 -2.61 -1.39
C GLY A 158 -12.09 -1.67 -0.20
N LEU A 159 -12.73 -2.18 0.86
CA LEU A 159 -13.10 -1.41 2.04
C LEU A 159 -11.89 -1.04 2.89
N LYS A 160 -11.81 0.23 3.27
CA LYS A 160 -10.93 0.72 4.34
C LYS A 160 -11.61 0.56 5.69
N HIS A 161 -10.87 0.07 6.67
CA HIS A 161 -11.39 -0.14 8.03
C HIS A 161 -11.91 1.16 8.66
N SER A 162 -11.31 2.29 8.36
CA SER A 162 -11.75 3.61 8.82
C SER A 162 -13.17 3.98 8.39
N ILE A 163 -13.67 3.45 7.27
CA ILE A 163 -15.02 3.76 6.77
C ILE A 163 -16.12 3.22 7.69
N PRO A 164 -16.20 1.91 8.01
CA PRO A 164 -17.19 1.39 8.95
C PRO A 164 -17.10 2.06 10.33
N VAL A 165 -15.87 2.30 10.82
CA VAL A 165 -15.66 2.97 12.10
C VAL A 165 -16.31 4.36 12.10
N SER A 166 -16.12 5.14 11.04
CA SER A 166 -16.72 6.46 10.90
C SER A 166 -18.25 6.40 10.93
N TYR A 167 -18.87 5.42 10.25
CA TYR A 167 -20.33 5.25 10.26
C TYR A 167 -20.88 4.76 11.59
N THR A 168 -20.13 4.01 12.38
CA THR A 168 -20.57 3.54 13.71
C THR A 168 -20.51 4.63 14.76
N HIS A 169 -19.68 5.66 14.57
CA HIS A 169 -19.49 6.79 15.51
C HIS A 169 -20.22 8.06 15.09
N LEU A 170 -20.64 8.20 13.84
CA LEU A 170 -21.44 9.34 13.38
C LEU A 170 -22.90 9.13 13.76
N THR A 171 -23.40 9.95 14.67
CA THR A 171 -24.83 10.20 14.80
C THR A 171 -25.27 11.04 13.59
N LEU A 172 -25.90 10.42 12.60
CA LEU A 172 -26.51 11.17 11.52
C LEU A 172 -27.52 12.15 12.12
N PRO A 173 -27.50 13.45 11.80
CA PRO A 173 -28.52 14.37 12.25
C PRO A 173 -29.88 13.88 11.75
N THR A 174 -30.82 13.77 12.68
CA THR A 174 -32.22 13.41 12.40
C THR A 174 -32.91 14.55 11.68
#